data_c0dce0a975230e5330afbea9e37df3fe
#
_entry.id   c0dce0a975230e5330afbea9e37df3fe
#
_cell.length_a   1.000
_cell.length_b   1.000
_cell.length_c   1.000
_cell.angle_alpha   90.00
_cell.angle_beta   90.00
_cell.angle_gamma   90.00
#
_symmetry.space_group_name_H-M   'P 1'
#
loop_
_entity.id
_entity.type
_entity.pdbx_description
1 polymer ?
#
loop_
_entity_poly.entity_id
_entity_poly.type
_entity_poly.pdbx_seq_one_letter_code
_entity_poly.pdbx_strand_id
1 'polypeptide(L)'
;MPPDSLMTSPNPVVDALKLMRKGDSIVIRERIDTMPKENFPPNMKEWKEITYTIKVKNVVGESEKKVVRDMEPAVEKLIQKDIADYKAGTIKDLKTTATGLKYVMHTEGSGPTTQKGETAKVYYYGATVADAKKFDASYAKGTAFSFPVGAGRVIQGWEEALLLMKKGDKATFFIPGNLAYGKQGIQDMIPPDAELAFYIESIK
;
A
#
# COMPACT_ATOMS: atom_id res chain seq x y z
N MET A 1 -19.01 -2.61 -30.89
CA MET A 1 -19.54 -1.60 -29.95
C MET A 1 -19.44 -2.18 -28.55
N PRO A 2 -18.95 -1.45 -27.55
CA PRO A 2 -19.05 -1.91 -26.17
C PRO A 2 -20.54 -1.93 -25.76
N PRO A 3 -20.96 -2.84 -24.87
CA PRO A 3 -22.35 -2.92 -24.44
C PRO A 3 -22.77 -1.65 -23.69
N ASP A 4 -24.01 -1.19 -23.91
CA ASP A 4 -24.59 0.05 -23.37
C ASP A 4 -24.52 0.19 -21.83
N SER A 5 -24.28 -0.89 -21.09
CA SER A 5 -24.14 -0.87 -19.62
C SER A 5 -22.86 -0.21 -19.10
N LEU A 6 -21.91 0.15 -19.98
CA LEU A 6 -20.65 0.82 -19.60
C LEU A 6 -20.74 2.36 -19.65
N MET A 7 -21.84 2.93 -20.11
CA MET A 7 -21.99 4.38 -20.31
C MET A 7 -22.70 5.12 -19.18
N THR A 8 -22.93 4.51 -18.03
CA THR A 8 -23.72 5.10 -16.94
C THR A 8 -22.90 5.73 -15.80
N SER A 9 -21.58 5.80 -15.93
CA SER A 9 -20.76 6.48 -14.94
C SER A 9 -20.72 7.99 -15.20
N PRO A 10 -20.95 8.83 -14.20
CA PRO A 10 -20.90 10.29 -14.37
C PRO A 10 -19.46 10.84 -14.51
N ASN A 11 -18.42 9.97 -14.55
CA ASN A 11 -17.04 10.38 -14.59
C ASN A 11 -16.34 9.90 -15.87
N PRO A 12 -16.15 10.79 -16.88
CA PRO A 12 -15.57 10.43 -18.18
C PRO A 12 -14.12 9.90 -18.08
N VAL A 13 -13.38 10.29 -17.04
CA VAL A 13 -12.03 9.77 -16.80
C VAL A 13 -12.08 8.30 -16.40
N VAL A 14 -12.99 7.93 -15.52
CA VAL A 14 -13.18 6.53 -15.07
C VAL A 14 -13.65 5.65 -16.23
N ASP A 15 -14.54 6.13 -17.06
CA ASP A 15 -15.04 5.38 -18.21
C ASP A 15 -13.96 5.16 -19.28
N ALA A 16 -13.17 6.19 -19.55
CA ALA A 16 -12.02 6.06 -20.43
C ALA A 16 -11.01 5.03 -19.91
N LEU A 17 -10.70 5.04 -18.61
CA LEU A 17 -9.76 4.09 -18.00
C LEU A 17 -10.20 2.63 -18.11
N LYS A 18 -11.52 2.35 -18.10
CA LYS A 18 -12.06 0.99 -18.27
C LYS A 18 -11.77 0.39 -19.65
N LEU A 19 -11.60 1.22 -20.66
CA LEU A 19 -11.35 0.82 -22.06
C LEU A 19 -9.86 0.70 -22.39
N MET A 20 -8.97 1.21 -21.55
CA MET A 20 -7.54 1.30 -21.83
C MET A 20 -6.81 -0.03 -21.55
N ARG A 21 -5.77 -0.29 -22.36
CA ARG A 21 -4.85 -1.42 -22.23
C ARG A 21 -3.47 -0.93 -21.81
N LYS A 22 -2.61 -1.86 -21.38
CA LYS A 22 -1.21 -1.55 -21.10
C LYS A 22 -0.54 -0.91 -22.32
N GLY A 23 0.08 0.24 -22.12
CA GLY A 23 0.75 1.00 -23.16
C GLY A 23 -0.09 2.11 -23.78
N ASP A 24 -1.42 2.06 -23.62
CA ASP A 24 -2.30 3.09 -24.16
C ASP A 24 -2.04 4.44 -23.49
N SER A 25 -2.22 5.49 -24.27
CA SER A 25 -2.25 6.87 -23.79
C SER A 25 -3.53 7.53 -24.27
N ILE A 26 -4.16 8.27 -23.38
CA ILE A 26 -5.37 9.03 -23.68
C ILE A 26 -5.22 10.47 -23.17
N VAL A 27 -5.77 11.40 -23.91
CA VAL A 27 -5.95 12.79 -23.50
C VAL A 27 -7.43 13.04 -23.34
N ILE A 28 -7.83 13.37 -22.12
CA ILE A 28 -9.22 13.68 -21.78
C ILE A 28 -9.30 15.19 -21.56
N ARG A 29 -10.22 15.84 -22.25
CA ARG A 29 -10.51 17.26 -22.07
C ARG A 29 -11.89 17.39 -21.47
N GLU A 30 -11.96 18.02 -20.32
CA GLU A 30 -13.19 18.25 -19.59
C GLU A 30 -13.48 19.75 -19.51
N ARG A 31 -14.61 20.15 -20.04
CA ARG A 31 -15.07 21.55 -19.93
C ARG A 31 -15.59 21.79 -18.54
N ILE A 32 -15.04 22.78 -17.86
CA ILE A 32 -15.42 23.16 -16.50
C ILE A 32 -16.09 24.53 -16.42
N ASP A 33 -16.23 25.22 -17.54
CA ASP A 33 -16.89 26.52 -17.64
C ASP A 33 -18.40 26.45 -17.34
N THR A 34 -18.99 25.26 -17.44
CA THR A 34 -20.40 24.98 -17.13
C THR A 34 -20.62 24.47 -15.70
N MET A 35 -19.56 24.21 -14.93
CA MET A 35 -19.66 23.70 -13.56
C MET A 35 -19.80 24.82 -12.53
N PRO A 36 -20.44 24.56 -11.35
CA PRO A 36 -20.54 25.52 -10.27
C PRO A 36 -19.16 25.95 -9.77
N LYS A 37 -18.84 27.23 -9.91
CA LYS A 37 -17.52 27.81 -9.61
C LYS A 37 -17.17 27.86 -8.13
N GLU A 38 -18.16 27.68 -7.27
CA GLU A 38 -18.00 27.64 -5.81
C GLU A 38 -17.13 26.48 -5.33
N ASN A 39 -17.12 25.39 -6.10
CA ASN A 39 -16.36 24.17 -5.79
C ASN A 39 -14.92 24.20 -6.29
N PHE A 40 -14.50 25.28 -6.97
CA PHE A 40 -13.14 25.37 -7.50
C PHE A 40 -12.24 26.24 -6.61
N PRO A 41 -10.95 25.88 -6.47
CA PRO A 41 -9.94 26.75 -5.89
C PRO A 41 -9.92 28.12 -6.60
N PRO A 42 -9.59 29.20 -5.88
CA PRO A 42 -9.61 30.56 -6.45
C PRO A 42 -8.83 30.72 -7.75
N ASN A 43 -7.69 30.05 -7.88
CA ASN A 43 -6.83 30.05 -9.07
C ASN A 43 -7.40 29.27 -10.27
N MET A 44 -8.47 28.51 -10.09
CA MET A 44 -9.11 27.72 -11.15
C MET A 44 -10.46 28.28 -11.60
N LYS A 45 -10.98 29.31 -10.95
CA LYS A 45 -12.32 29.86 -11.22
C LYS A 45 -12.50 30.42 -12.63
N GLU A 46 -11.42 30.83 -13.28
CA GLU A 46 -11.43 31.37 -14.64
C GLU A 46 -11.10 30.34 -15.73
N TRP A 47 -10.74 29.13 -15.31
CA TRP A 47 -10.43 28.05 -16.24
C TRP A 47 -11.69 27.59 -16.98
N LYS A 48 -11.54 27.28 -18.26
CA LYS A 48 -12.62 26.78 -19.12
C LYS A 48 -12.57 25.28 -19.33
N GLU A 49 -11.38 24.72 -19.26
CA GLU A 49 -11.11 23.32 -19.57
C GLU A 49 -9.99 22.79 -18.70
N ILE A 50 -10.10 21.52 -18.30
CA ILE A 50 -9.02 20.75 -17.70
C ILE A 50 -8.63 19.64 -18.69
N THR A 51 -7.34 19.51 -18.94
CA THR A 51 -6.81 18.43 -19.79
C THR A 51 -6.04 17.43 -18.93
N TYR A 52 -6.46 16.17 -18.97
CA TYR A 52 -5.77 15.04 -18.34
C TYR A 52 -5.01 14.27 -19.41
N THR A 53 -3.71 14.08 -19.22
CA THR A 53 -2.93 13.15 -20.04
C THR A 53 -2.62 11.91 -19.20
N ILE A 54 -3.19 10.77 -19.57
CA ILE A 54 -3.08 9.53 -18.83
C ILE A 54 -2.38 8.49 -19.71
N LYS A 55 -1.33 7.87 -19.16
CA LYS A 55 -0.65 6.73 -19.79
C LYS A 55 -0.77 5.50 -18.88
N VAL A 56 -1.32 4.41 -19.42
CA VAL A 56 -1.44 3.16 -18.68
C VAL A 56 -0.11 2.42 -18.72
N LYS A 57 0.56 2.36 -17.57
CA LYS A 57 1.83 1.64 -17.42
C LYS A 57 1.63 0.14 -17.21
N ASN A 58 0.57 -0.25 -16.51
CA ASN A 58 0.24 -1.64 -16.26
C ASN A 58 -1.27 -1.81 -15.99
N VAL A 59 -1.80 -2.97 -16.37
CA VAL A 59 -3.17 -3.40 -16.08
C VAL A 59 -3.06 -4.73 -15.34
N VAL A 60 -3.58 -4.78 -14.12
CA VAL A 60 -3.65 -6.02 -13.33
C VAL A 60 -5.03 -6.63 -13.55
N GLY A 61 -5.07 -7.79 -14.20
CA GLY A 61 -6.31 -8.52 -14.49
C GLY A 61 -6.96 -9.10 -13.23
N GLU A 62 -8.26 -9.39 -13.28
CA GLU A 62 -8.97 -9.99 -12.15
C GLU A 62 -8.43 -11.38 -11.76
N SER A 63 -7.91 -12.15 -12.71
CA SER A 63 -7.25 -13.43 -12.43
C SER A 63 -5.98 -13.24 -11.59
N GLU A 64 -5.16 -12.23 -11.91
CA GLU A 64 -3.95 -11.91 -11.14
C GLU A 64 -4.29 -11.40 -9.75
N LYS A 65 -5.29 -10.53 -9.64
CA LYS A 65 -5.79 -10.04 -8.35
C LYS A 65 -6.33 -11.18 -7.48
N LYS A 66 -7.03 -12.15 -8.11
CA LYS A 66 -7.53 -13.33 -7.40
C LYS A 66 -6.39 -14.14 -6.81
N VAL A 67 -5.33 -14.42 -7.58
CA VAL A 67 -4.15 -15.15 -7.08
C VAL A 67 -3.58 -14.47 -5.83
N VAL A 68 -3.46 -13.14 -5.87
CA VAL A 68 -2.95 -12.37 -4.71
C VAL A 68 -3.90 -12.47 -3.51
N ARG A 69 -5.21 -12.31 -3.72
CA ARG A 69 -6.20 -12.45 -2.64
C ARG A 69 -6.18 -13.84 -2.00
N ASP A 70 -6.01 -14.89 -2.81
CA ASP A 70 -5.96 -16.28 -2.34
C ASP A 70 -4.72 -16.57 -1.48
N MET A 71 -3.70 -15.71 -1.50
CA MET A 71 -2.51 -15.82 -0.62
C MET A 71 -2.76 -15.31 0.80
N GLU A 72 -3.74 -14.43 1.01
CA GLU A 72 -3.95 -13.75 2.29
C GLU A 72 -4.13 -14.70 3.48
N PRO A 73 -4.92 -15.80 3.40
CA PRO A 73 -5.08 -16.71 4.55
C PRO A 73 -3.79 -17.37 5.01
N ALA A 74 -2.85 -17.64 4.09
CA ALA A 74 -1.55 -18.20 4.43
C ALA A 74 -0.67 -17.16 5.12
N VAL A 75 -0.70 -15.92 4.65
CA VAL A 75 0.02 -14.79 5.27
C VAL A 75 -0.54 -14.47 6.64
N GLU A 76 -1.86 -14.49 6.80
CA GLU A 76 -2.51 -14.31 8.10
C GLU A 76 -2.05 -15.32 9.13
N LYS A 77 -2.03 -16.62 8.78
CA LYS A 77 -1.52 -17.67 9.67
C LYS A 77 -0.07 -17.44 10.04
N LEU A 78 0.75 -17.01 9.09
CA LEU A 78 2.17 -16.74 9.34
C LEU A 78 2.34 -15.60 10.34
N ILE A 79 1.70 -14.46 10.11
CA ILE A 79 1.86 -13.30 10.99
C ILE A 79 1.26 -13.57 12.39
N GLN A 80 0.15 -14.32 12.49
CA GLN A 80 -0.41 -14.75 13.78
C GLN A 80 0.57 -15.61 14.57
N LYS A 81 1.25 -16.55 13.88
CA LYS A 81 2.32 -17.34 14.47
C LYS A 81 3.48 -16.48 14.94
N ASP A 82 3.95 -15.57 14.09
CA ASP A 82 5.05 -14.67 14.43
C ASP A 82 4.72 -13.79 15.63
N ILE A 83 3.49 -13.27 15.72
CA ILE A 83 3.04 -12.50 16.87
C ILE A 83 3.04 -13.37 18.15
N ALA A 84 2.55 -14.60 18.05
CA ALA A 84 2.55 -15.52 19.19
C ALA A 84 3.98 -15.86 19.66
N ASP A 85 4.87 -16.17 18.73
CA ASP A 85 6.27 -16.47 19.02
C ASP A 85 7.02 -15.23 19.57
N TYR A 86 6.70 -14.05 19.04
CA TYR A 86 7.25 -12.78 19.52
C TYR A 86 6.85 -12.52 20.98
N LYS A 87 5.58 -12.67 21.30
CA LYS A 87 5.06 -12.51 22.69
C LYS A 87 5.65 -13.55 23.64
N ALA A 88 5.92 -14.75 23.17
CA ALA A 88 6.56 -15.82 23.92
C ALA A 88 8.08 -15.68 24.03
N GLY A 89 8.71 -14.76 23.25
CA GLY A 89 10.15 -14.61 23.19
C GLY A 89 10.87 -15.79 22.51
N THR A 90 10.19 -16.51 21.62
CA THR A 90 10.69 -17.74 20.98
C THR A 90 11.09 -17.57 19.52
N ILE A 91 10.96 -16.34 18.96
CA ILE A 91 11.41 -16.07 17.58
C ILE A 91 12.93 -16.24 17.50
N LYS A 92 13.33 -17.16 16.63
CA LYS A 92 14.75 -17.31 16.27
C LYS A 92 15.16 -16.20 15.32
N ASP A 93 16.40 -15.73 15.45
CA ASP A 93 17.00 -14.71 14.58
C ASP A 93 16.24 -13.37 14.55
N LEU A 94 15.52 -13.05 15.63
CA LEU A 94 14.90 -11.74 15.82
C LEU A 94 15.98 -10.66 15.88
N LYS A 95 15.94 -9.73 14.93
CA LYS A 95 16.86 -8.60 14.86
C LYS A 95 16.21 -7.35 15.44
N THR A 96 17.01 -6.48 16.04
CA THR A 96 16.55 -5.21 16.61
C THR A 96 17.44 -4.08 16.10
N THR A 97 16.84 -3.00 15.63
CA THR A 97 17.56 -1.80 15.19
C THR A 97 17.77 -0.84 16.36
N ALA A 98 18.57 0.20 16.15
CA ALA A 98 18.84 1.22 17.16
C ALA A 98 17.60 2.04 17.57
N THR A 99 16.56 2.11 16.71
CA THR A 99 15.29 2.81 16.97
C THR A 99 14.31 1.96 17.76
N GLY A 100 14.60 0.65 17.93
CA GLY A 100 13.71 -0.31 18.59
C GLY A 100 12.79 -1.06 17.63
N LEU A 101 12.87 -0.83 16.31
CA LEU A 101 12.22 -1.67 15.32
C LEU A 101 12.78 -3.10 15.41
N LYS A 102 11.91 -4.10 15.47
CA LYS A 102 12.33 -5.50 15.48
C LYS A 102 11.81 -6.21 14.24
N TYR A 103 12.54 -7.23 13.76
CA TYR A 103 12.11 -7.96 12.57
C TYR A 103 12.71 -9.36 12.49
N VAL A 104 12.00 -10.23 11.77
CA VAL A 104 12.46 -11.56 11.38
C VAL A 104 12.33 -11.70 9.87
N MET A 105 13.40 -12.21 9.22
CA MET A 105 13.40 -12.48 7.79
C MET A 105 12.89 -13.90 7.53
N HIS A 106 11.91 -14.03 6.63
CA HIS A 106 11.38 -15.33 6.20
C HIS A 106 12.01 -15.78 4.88
N THR A 107 12.33 -14.82 4.02
CA THR A 107 12.99 -15.08 2.72
C THR A 107 13.94 -13.93 2.44
N GLU A 108 15.16 -14.28 2.03
CA GLU A 108 16.12 -13.30 1.52
C GLU A 108 16.03 -13.24 -0.01
N GLY A 109 15.72 -12.06 -0.51
CA GLY A 109 15.71 -11.77 -1.94
C GLY A 109 17.12 -11.57 -2.49
N SER A 110 17.25 -11.71 -3.79
CA SER A 110 18.52 -11.51 -4.52
C SER A 110 18.61 -10.15 -5.23
N GLY A 111 17.55 -9.32 -5.11
CA GLY A 111 17.54 -8.00 -5.74
C GLY A 111 18.35 -6.96 -4.97
N PRO A 112 18.44 -5.73 -5.50
CA PRO A 112 19.11 -4.63 -4.83
C PRO A 112 18.38 -4.22 -3.55
N THR A 113 19.11 -3.68 -2.58
CA THR A 113 18.54 -3.05 -1.39
C THR A 113 17.75 -1.80 -1.80
N THR A 114 16.58 -1.62 -1.22
CA THR A 114 15.73 -0.45 -1.45
C THR A 114 16.45 0.82 -1.00
N GLN A 115 16.40 1.85 -1.83
CA GLN A 115 17.06 3.13 -1.57
C GLN A 115 16.03 4.23 -1.30
N LYS A 116 16.41 5.25 -0.53
CA LYS A 116 15.62 6.47 -0.35
C LYS A 116 15.38 7.15 -1.71
N GLY A 117 14.13 7.57 -1.97
CA GLY A 117 13.70 8.16 -3.24
C GLY A 117 13.21 7.15 -4.28
N GLU A 118 13.49 5.86 -4.10
CA GLU A 118 12.90 4.83 -4.97
C GLU A 118 11.42 4.61 -4.68
N THR A 119 10.68 4.18 -5.70
CA THR A 119 9.31 3.70 -5.50
C THR A 119 9.35 2.24 -5.07
N ALA A 120 9.03 1.98 -3.81
CA ALA A 120 8.79 0.63 -3.32
C ALA A 120 7.47 0.09 -3.83
N LYS A 121 7.42 -1.22 -4.11
CA LYS A 121 6.21 -1.99 -4.37
C LYS A 121 6.19 -3.18 -3.42
N VAL A 122 5.14 -3.29 -2.63
CA VAL A 122 5.05 -4.34 -1.61
C VAL A 122 3.65 -4.94 -1.54
N TYR A 123 3.59 -6.21 -1.18
CA TYR A 123 2.41 -6.77 -0.54
C TYR A 123 2.61 -6.74 0.97
N TYR A 124 1.54 -6.51 1.71
CA TYR A 124 1.62 -6.45 3.17
C TYR A 124 0.34 -6.91 3.85
N TYR A 125 0.50 -7.32 5.11
CA TYR A 125 -0.57 -7.60 6.06
C TYR A 125 -0.20 -6.97 7.39
N GLY A 126 -1.09 -6.16 7.94
CA GLY A 126 -0.89 -5.44 9.21
C GLY A 126 -1.87 -5.89 10.28
N ALA A 127 -1.34 -6.17 11.47
CA ALA A 127 -2.10 -6.54 12.66
C ALA A 127 -1.53 -5.86 13.91
N THR A 128 -2.35 -5.68 14.92
CA THR A 128 -1.90 -5.27 16.27
C THR A 128 -1.20 -6.44 16.96
N VAL A 129 -0.10 -6.17 17.68
CA VAL A 129 0.62 -7.23 18.41
C VAL A 129 -0.20 -7.72 19.61
N ALA A 130 -0.99 -6.85 20.23
CA ALA A 130 -1.73 -7.15 21.47
C ALA A 130 -2.70 -8.33 21.29
N ASP A 131 -3.52 -8.30 20.27
CA ASP A 131 -4.61 -9.25 20.01
C ASP A 131 -4.57 -9.92 18.64
N ALA A 132 -3.52 -9.65 17.85
CA ALA A 132 -3.34 -10.14 16.48
C ALA A 132 -4.48 -9.73 15.52
N LYS A 133 -5.23 -8.67 15.85
CA LYS A 133 -6.33 -8.18 15.05
C LYS A 133 -5.83 -7.49 13.81
N LYS A 134 -6.24 -7.99 12.61
CA LYS A 134 -5.98 -7.34 11.33
C LYS A 134 -6.61 -5.96 11.29
N PHE A 135 -5.87 -4.98 10.75
CA PHE A 135 -6.41 -3.65 10.48
C PHE A 135 -6.26 -3.23 9.01
N ASP A 136 -5.25 -3.72 8.29
CA ASP A 136 -5.11 -3.45 6.85
C ASP A 136 -4.29 -4.53 6.15
N ALA A 137 -4.55 -4.73 4.83
CA ALA A 137 -3.76 -5.61 3.98
C ALA A 137 -3.90 -5.21 2.52
N SER A 138 -2.81 -5.28 1.76
CA SER A 138 -2.85 -5.11 0.31
C SER A 138 -3.36 -6.36 -0.41
N TYR A 139 -3.23 -7.52 0.22
CA TYR A 139 -3.72 -8.80 -0.32
C TYR A 139 -5.23 -8.76 -0.58
N ALA A 140 -6.03 -8.23 0.34
CA ALA A 140 -7.48 -8.08 0.16
C ALA A 140 -7.85 -7.26 -1.09
N LYS A 141 -7.02 -6.29 -1.48
CA LYS A 141 -7.19 -5.47 -2.69
C LYS A 141 -6.72 -6.20 -3.96
N GLY A 142 -5.92 -7.27 -3.81
CA GLY A 142 -5.32 -8.01 -4.93
C GLY A 142 -4.26 -7.22 -5.69
N THR A 143 -3.76 -6.12 -5.13
CA THR A 143 -2.79 -5.22 -5.79
C THR A 143 -1.71 -4.78 -4.82
N ALA A 144 -0.49 -4.66 -5.33
CA ALA A 144 0.63 -4.16 -4.55
C ALA A 144 0.42 -2.68 -4.16
N PHE A 145 0.83 -2.35 -2.96
CA PHE A 145 0.95 -0.97 -2.51
C PHE A 145 2.28 -0.39 -3.00
N SER A 146 2.22 0.83 -3.53
CA SER A 146 3.40 1.50 -4.09
C SER A 146 3.53 2.91 -3.56
N PHE A 147 4.73 3.28 -3.09
CA PHE A 147 5.01 4.62 -2.59
C PHE A 147 6.50 4.97 -2.70
N PRO A 148 6.87 6.27 -2.74
CA PRO A 148 8.26 6.70 -2.70
C PRO A 148 8.81 6.59 -1.28
N VAL A 149 9.90 5.84 -1.10
CA VAL A 149 10.58 5.64 0.19
C VAL A 149 11.28 6.91 0.64
N GLY A 150 11.17 7.25 1.92
CA GLY A 150 11.77 8.45 2.50
C GLY A 150 11.00 9.74 2.24
N ALA A 151 9.77 9.67 1.73
CA ALA A 151 8.90 10.81 1.46
C ALA A 151 7.87 11.10 2.58
N GLY A 152 7.91 10.36 3.69
CA GLY A 152 6.97 10.51 4.80
C GLY A 152 5.52 10.13 4.43
N ARG A 153 5.34 9.22 3.50
CA ARG A 153 4.00 8.76 3.06
C ARG A 153 3.45 7.61 3.90
N VAL A 154 4.30 7.02 4.70
CA VAL A 154 4.01 5.89 5.60
C VAL A 154 4.57 6.18 6.98
N ILE A 155 4.22 5.37 7.97
CA ILE A 155 4.76 5.48 9.33
C ILE A 155 6.29 5.31 9.34
N GLN A 156 6.96 5.91 10.32
CA GLN A 156 8.42 5.93 10.38
C GLN A 156 9.02 4.52 10.39
N GLY A 157 8.40 3.57 11.10
CA GLY A 157 8.84 2.19 11.11
C GLY A 157 8.82 1.51 9.73
N TRP A 158 7.92 1.90 8.83
CA TRP A 158 7.91 1.41 7.45
C TRP A 158 9.01 2.01 6.60
N GLU A 159 9.29 3.32 6.75
CA GLU A 159 10.39 3.97 6.05
C GLU A 159 11.73 3.29 6.42
N GLU A 160 11.91 2.96 7.70
CA GLU A 160 13.09 2.23 8.17
C GLU A 160 13.11 0.77 7.66
N ALA A 161 11.98 0.05 7.80
CA ALA A 161 11.86 -1.35 7.40
C ALA A 161 12.24 -1.55 5.92
N LEU A 162 11.72 -0.70 5.04
CA LEU A 162 11.98 -0.81 3.59
C LEU A 162 13.45 -0.58 3.23
N LEU A 163 14.18 0.28 3.97
CA LEU A 163 15.61 0.49 3.77
C LEU A 163 16.46 -0.71 4.20
N LEU A 164 15.91 -1.60 5.03
CA LEU A 164 16.56 -2.87 5.42
C LEU A 164 16.31 -3.98 4.42
N MET A 165 15.32 -3.83 3.53
CA MET A 165 14.86 -4.88 2.62
C MET A 165 15.50 -4.78 1.24
N LYS A 166 15.82 -5.96 0.68
CA LYS A 166 16.15 -6.13 -0.74
C LYS A 166 14.86 -6.47 -1.52
N LYS A 167 14.88 -6.24 -2.82
CA LYS A 167 13.77 -6.71 -3.69
C LYS A 167 13.72 -8.23 -3.69
N GLY A 168 12.55 -8.76 -3.35
CA GLY A 168 12.29 -10.18 -3.16
C GLY A 168 12.32 -10.65 -1.72
N ASP A 169 12.69 -9.79 -0.76
CA ASP A 169 12.63 -10.10 0.67
C ASP A 169 11.19 -10.26 1.16
N LYS A 170 11.04 -11.14 2.14
CA LYS A 170 9.81 -11.30 2.94
C LYS A 170 10.19 -11.29 4.41
N ALA A 171 9.54 -10.44 5.18
CA ALA A 171 9.85 -10.27 6.59
C ALA A 171 8.62 -9.89 7.40
N THR A 172 8.62 -10.20 8.69
CA THR A 172 7.69 -9.64 9.66
C THR A 172 8.42 -8.60 10.52
N PHE A 173 7.86 -7.41 10.56
CA PHE A 173 8.36 -6.28 11.36
C PHE A 173 7.43 -6.04 12.54
N PHE A 174 8.00 -5.88 13.73
CA PHE A 174 7.31 -5.44 14.94
C PHE A 174 7.68 -3.99 15.20
N ILE A 175 6.73 -3.09 15.02
CA ILE A 175 6.92 -1.65 15.01
C ILE A 175 6.36 -1.07 16.30
N PRO A 176 7.19 -0.53 17.20
CA PRO A 176 6.70 0.08 18.43
C PRO A 176 5.85 1.32 18.13
N GLY A 177 4.95 1.66 19.03
CA GLY A 177 3.96 2.72 18.84
C GLY A 177 4.57 4.07 18.45
N ASN A 178 5.73 4.44 19.01
CA ASN A 178 6.45 5.67 18.67
C ASN A 178 6.97 5.75 17.22
N LEU A 179 7.17 4.62 16.56
CA LEU A 179 7.51 4.52 15.13
C LEU A 179 6.28 4.25 14.26
N ALA A 180 5.09 4.14 14.86
CA ALA A 180 3.81 3.89 14.22
C ALA A 180 2.88 5.10 14.37
N TYR A 181 1.76 4.95 15.05
CA TYR A 181 0.73 6.00 15.19
C TYR A 181 0.77 6.73 16.55
N GLY A 182 1.72 6.38 17.43
CA GLY A 182 1.98 7.03 18.71
C GLY A 182 0.74 7.12 19.61
N LYS A 183 0.71 8.16 20.44
CA LYS A 183 -0.37 8.41 21.41
C LYS A 183 -1.74 8.68 20.77
N GLN A 184 -1.79 8.99 19.47
CA GLN A 184 -3.07 9.23 18.80
C GLN A 184 -3.74 7.93 18.37
N GLY A 185 -2.97 6.91 17.97
CA GLY A 185 -3.53 5.70 17.36
C GLY A 185 -4.32 6.02 16.09
N ILE A 186 -5.25 5.14 15.74
CA ILE A 186 -6.30 5.38 14.73
C ILE A 186 -7.62 5.00 15.40
N GLN A 187 -8.55 5.96 15.48
CA GLN A 187 -9.85 5.78 16.11
C GLN A 187 -10.52 4.47 15.63
N ASP A 188 -11.05 3.68 16.56
CA ASP A 188 -11.76 2.42 16.35
C ASP A 188 -10.95 1.29 15.69
N MET A 189 -9.67 1.53 15.34
CA MET A 189 -8.85 0.59 14.60
C MET A 189 -7.53 0.24 15.29
N ILE A 190 -6.75 1.24 15.71
CA ILE A 190 -5.43 1.07 16.34
C ILE A 190 -5.40 1.86 17.64
N PRO A 191 -5.27 1.18 18.80
CA PRO A 191 -5.16 1.85 20.09
C PRO A 191 -3.96 2.82 20.18
N PRO A 192 -4.01 3.82 21.10
CA PRO A 192 -2.84 4.62 21.43
C PRO A 192 -1.64 3.76 21.81
N ASP A 193 -0.47 4.17 21.33
CA ASP A 193 0.83 3.53 21.59
C ASP A 193 0.90 2.03 21.24
N ALA A 194 -0.03 1.53 20.41
CA ALA A 194 -0.04 0.13 20.01
C ALA A 194 1.21 -0.25 19.23
N GLU A 195 1.84 -1.36 19.61
CA GLU A 195 2.84 -2.04 18.80
C GLU A 195 2.16 -2.80 17.67
N LEU A 196 2.67 -2.64 16.46
CA LEU A 196 2.10 -3.23 15.24
C LEU A 196 3.01 -4.29 14.66
N ALA A 197 2.42 -5.35 14.12
CA ALA A 197 3.11 -6.34 13.33
C ALA A 197 2.74 -6.16 11.85
N PHE A 198 3.74 -6.09 10.98
CA PHE A 198 3.56 -6.05 9.52
C PHE A 198 4.38 -7.14 8.87
N TYR A 199 3.70 -8.08 8.21
CA TYR A 199 4.34 -8.89 7.20
C TYR A 199 4.46 -8.06 5.92
N ILE A 200 5.67 -7.99 5.36
CA ILE A 200 5.97 -7.22 4.14
C ILE A 200 6.71 -8.12 3.16
N GLU A 201 6.22 -8.16 1.93
CA GLU A 201 6.86 -8.80 0.78
C GLU A 201 7.27 -7.73 -0.24
N SER A 202 8.58 -7.54 -0.43
CA SER A 202 9.13 -6.60 -1.41
C SER A 202 9.12 -7.23 -2.80
N ILE A 203 8.45 -6.59 -3.76
CA ILE A 203 8.31 -7.10 -5.13
C ILE A 203 9.53 -6.67 -5.95
N LYS A 204 9.97 -7.59 -6.84
CA LYS A 204 11.08 -7.37 -7.79
C LYS A 204 10.78 -6.28 -8.82
#